data_32b7a4bf7c36e5aa5045febf17ea5993
#
_entry.id   32b7a4bf7c36e5aa5045febf17ea5993
#
_cell.length_a   1.000
_cell.length_b   1.000
_cell.length_c   1.000
_cell.angle_alpha   90.00
_cell.angle_beta   90.00
_cell.angle_gamma   90.00
#
_symmetry.space_group_name_H-M   'P 1'
#
loop_
_entity.id
_entity.type
_entity.pdbx_description
1 polymer ?
#
loop_
_entity_poly.entity_id
_entity_poly.type
_entity_poly.pdbx_seq_one_letter_code
_entity_poly.pdbx_strand_id
1 'polypeptide(L)'
;MIAVADKPLAGCCLWLTRPASQVEVLQTQLQQAGAEVFCLPLLLIEPVQLTGVNKQRLMDLDRYDLVFFVSSNAAALGLEAIFNYWPQYPVGLQNFAVGPGTAAVLQKHGLEVSYPVERMSSEAMLALPA
;
A
#
# COMPACT_ATOMS: atom_id res chain seq x y z
N MET A 1 -37.03 -23.63 6.89
CA MET A 1 -36.60 -22.43 7.65
C MET A 1 -35.35 -21.89 6.94
N ILE A 2 -35.51 -20.81 6.22
CA ILE A 2 -34.35 -20.09 5.61
C ILE A 2 -33.69 -19.39 6.79
N ALA A 3 -32.45 -19.75 7.09
CA ALA A 3 -31.64 -19.04 8.08
C ALA A 3 -31.59 -17.57 7.66
N VAL A 4 -32.13 -16.68 8.50
CA VAL A 4 -31.91 -15.25 8.35
C VAL A 4 -30.41 -15.06 8.48
N ALA A 5 -29.75 -14.68 7.40
CA ALA A 5 -28.33 -14.39 7.44
C ALA A 5 -28.08 -13.37 8.56
N ASP A 6 -27.26 -13.78 9.53
CA ASP A 6 -26.88 -12.92 10.65
C ASP A 6 -26.23 -11.67 10.09
N LYS A 7 -26.89 -10.51 10.23
CA LYS A 7 -26.41 -9.22 9.78
C LYS A 7 -25.91 -8.44 10.99
N PRO A 8 -24.67 -8.69 11.42
CA PRO A 8 -24.14 -8.16 12.67
C PRO A 8 -24.09 -6.62 12.70
N LEU A 9 -24.17 -5.97 11.54
CA LEU A 9 -24.14 -4.51 11.41
C LEU A 9 -25.51 -3.92 11.00
N ALA A 10 -26.60 -4.69 11.15
CA ALA A 10 -27.94 -4.19 10.85
C ALA A 10 -28.27 -2.96 11.71
N GLY A 11 -28.69 -1.87 11.07
CA GLY A 11 -28.99 -0.60 11.72
C GLY A 11 -27.76 0.29 11.99
N CYS A 12 -26.55 -0.17 11.65
CA CYS A 12 -25.35 0.67 11.69
C CYS A 12 -25.26 1.53 10.44
N CYS A 13 -24.93 2.82 10.64
CA CYS A 13 -24.68 3.78 9.60
C CYS A 13 -23.17 4.12 9.65
N LEU A 14 -22.41 3.86 8.58
CA LEU A 14 -20.97 3.95 8.54
C LEU A 14 -20.51 4.94 7.47
N TRP A 15 -19.50 5.71 7.80
CA TRP A 15 -18.89 6.65 6.88
C TRP A 15 -17.44 6.25 6.57
N LEU A 16 -17.15 5.98 5.29
CA LEU A 16 -15.81 5.63 4.82
C LEU A 16 -15.12 6.86 4.22
N THR A 17 -13.95 7.18 4.75
CA THR A 17 -13.18 8.37 4.37
C THR A 17 -11.93 8.05 3.55
N ARG A 18 -11.66 6.77 3.27
CA ARG A 18 -10.51 6.32 2.49
C ARG A 18 -10.60 6.78 1.03
N PRO A 19 -9.46 6.86 0.31
CA PRO A 19 -9.46 7.09 -1.13
C PRO A 19 -10.41 6.16 -1.88
N ALA A 20 -11.11 6.65 -2.90
CA ALA A 20 -12.14 5.92 -3.63
C ALA A 20 -11.65 4.56 -4.16
N SER A 21 -10.40 4.49 -4.63
CA SER A 21 -9.76 3.26 -5.13
C SER A 21 -9.55 2.16 -4.07
N GLN A 22 -9.77 2.47 -2.79
CA GLN A 22 -9.49 1.58 -1.66
C GLN A 22 -10.73 1.22 -0.82
N VAL A 23 -11.92 1.70 -1.20
CA VAL A 23 -13.14 1.50 -0.39
C VAL A 23 -14.01 0.36 -0.89
N GLU A 24 -13.95 0.00 -2.17
CA GLU A 24 -14.92 -0.89 -2.82
C GLU A 24 -15.11 -2.23 -2.10
N VAL A 25 -14.00 -2.92 -1.79
CA VAL A 25 -14.05 -4.21 -1.10
C VAL A 25 -14.62 -4.08 0.29
N LEU A 26 -14.15 -3.10 1.06
CA LEU A 26 -14.61 -2.86 2.43
C LEU A 26 -16.09 -2.43 2.45
N GLN A 27 -16.49 -1.54 1.56
CA GLN A 27 -17.88 -1.11 1.40
C GLN A 27 -18.79 -2.29 1.16
N THR A 28 -18.43 -3.17 0.22
CA THR A 28 -19.20 -4.36 -0.11
C THR A 28 -19.36 -5.29 1.10
N GLN A 29 -18.28 -5.54 1.83
CA GLN A 29 -18.28 -6.39 3.02
C GLN A 29 -19.18 -5.82 4.12
N LEU A 30 -19.12 -4.51 4.38
CA LEU A 30 -19.92 -3.85 5.40
C LEU A 30 -21.40 -3.84 5.02
N GLN A 31 -21.74 -3.62 3.76
CA GLN A 31 -23.11 -3.69 3.26
C GLN A 31 -23.67 -5.12 3.35
N GLN A 32 -22.88 -6.14 3.03
CA GLN A 32 -23.27 -7.54 3.21
C GLN A 32 -23.54 -7.88 4.67
N ALA A 33 -22.77 -7.30 5.60
CA ALA A 33 -22.99 -7.41 7.04
C ALA A 33 -24.21 -6.62 7.54
N GLY A 34 -24.89 -5.87 6.67
CA GLY A 34 -26.15 -5.17 6.97
C GLY A 34 -26.02 -3.70 7.29
N ALA A 35 -24.82 -3.10 7.17
CA ALA A 35 -24.63 -1.68 7.40
C ALA A 35 -25.13 -0.82 6.23
N GLU A 36 -25.59 0.38 6.53
CA GLU A 36 -25.71 1.48 5.59
C GLU A 36 -24.36 2.20 5.49
N VAL A 37 -23.79 2.28 4.28
CA VAL A 37 -22.43 2.76 4.11
C VAL A 37 -22.40 3.97 3.18
N PHE A 38 -21.85 5.07 3.68
CA PHE A 38 -21.60 6.30 2.95
C PHE A 38 -20.11 6.45 2.67
N CYS A 39 -19.75 6.76 1.42
CA CYS A 39 -18.36 7.00 1.01
C CYS A 39 -18.16 8.49 0.75
N LEU A 40 -17.27 9.11 1.51
CA LEU A 40 -16.77 10.46 1.26
C LEU A 40 -15.24 10.44 1.39
N PRO A 41 -14.52 10.21 0.29
CA PRO A 41 -13.06 10.25 0.30
C PRO A 41 -12.56 11.62 0.74
N LEU A 42 -11.74 11.66 1.79
CA LEU A 42 -11.12 12.90 2.28
C LEU A 42 -9.69 13.09 1.75
N LEU A 43 -9.14 12.09 1.09
CA LEU A 43 -7.81 12.10 0.51
C LEU A 43 -7.87 11.69 -0.96
N LEU A 44 -7.18 12.46 -1.79
CA LEU A 44 -6.89 12.13 -3.18
C LEU A 44 -5.39 11.81 -3.29
N ILE A 45 -5.06 10.67 -3.86
CA ILE A 45 -3.67 10.26 -4.09
C ILE A 45 -3.36 10.47 -5.56
N GLU A 46 -2.43 11.37 -5.82
CA GLU A 46 -2.00 11.71 -7.18
C GLU A 46 -0.49 11.51 -7.33
N PRO A 47 -0.03 10.99 -8.48
CA PRO A 47 1.40 10.91 -8.76
C PRO A 47 1.99 12.31 -8.89
N VAL A 48 3.14 12.52 -8.26
CA VAL A 48 3.90 13.78 -8.37
C VAL A 48 4.92 13.63 -9.50
N GLN A 49 4.98 14.63 -10.37
CA GLN A 49 6.01 14.66 -11.42
C GLN A 49 7.39 14.80 -10.79
N LEU A 50 8.29 13.85 -11.12
CA LEU A 50 9.65 13.86 -10.62
C LEU A 50 10.50 14.89 -11.35
N THR A 51 11.00 15.87 -10.62
CA THR A 51 11.87 16.93 -11.13
C THR A 51 13.07 17.16 -10.23
N GLY A 52 14.13 17.80 -10.75
CA GLY A 52 15.27 18.25 -9.97
C GLY A 52 15.94 17.12 -9.17
N VAL A 53 16.17 17.38 -7.87
CA VAL A 53 16.88 16.48 -6.96
C VAL A 53 16.19 15.11 -6.82
N ASN A 54 14.87 15.06 -6.82
CA ASN A 54 14.14 13.79 -6.66
C ASN A 54 14.29 12.89 -7.89
N LYS A 55 14.30 13.49 -9.08
CA LYS A 55 14.60 12.74 -10.31
C LYS A 55 16.04 12.21 -10.28
N GLN A 56 17.00 13.03 -9.87
CA GLN A 56 18.40 12.61 -9.78
C GLN A 56 18.58 11.46 -8.79
N ARG A 57 17.96 11.53 -7.62
CA ARG A 57 17.99 10.43 -6.63
C ARG A 57 17.45 9.12 -7.19
N LEU A 58 16.38 9.19 -7.99
CA LEU A 58 15.84 8.01 -8.66
C LEU A 58 16.80 7.46 -9.72
N MET A 59 17.49 8.32 -10.44
CA MET A 59 18.50 7.91 -11.44
C MET A 59 19.75 7.32 -10.79
N ASP A 60 20.06 7.70 -9.54
CA ASP A 60 21.16 7.17 -8.75
C ASP A 60 20.72 6.01 -7.81
N LEU A 61 19.61 5.32 -8.14
CA LEU A 61 19.01 4.32 -7.26
C LEU A 61 19.96 3.14 -6.96
N ASP A 62 20.87 2.82 -7.85
CA ASP A 62 21.91 1.80 -7.69
C ASP A 62 22.99 2.12 -6.65
N ARG A 63 22.99 3.37 -6.13
CA ARG A 63 23.89 3.81 -5.06
C ARG A 63 23.31 3.63 -3.65
N TYR A 64 22.05 3.18 -3.56
CA TYR A 64 21.39 2.94 -2.29
C TYR A 64 21.47 1.45 -1.95
N ASP A 65 21.64 1.15 -0.68
CA ASP A 65 21.62 -0.22 -0.18
C ASP A 65 20.19 -0.69 0.14
N LEU A 66 19.35 0.22 0.63
CA LEU A 66 18.02 -0.07 1.16
C LEU A 66 16.96 0.90 0.63
N VAL A 67 15.77 0.37 0.35
CA VAL A 67 14.56 1.17 0.06
C VAL A 67 13.43 0.77 1.00
N PHE A 68 12.81 1.76 1.63
CA PHE A 68 11.65 1.57 2.49
C PHE A 68 10.37 2.06 1.82
N PHE A 69 9.41 1.16 1.67
CA PHE A 69 8.08 1.48 1.16
C PHE A 69 7.09 1.57 2.33
N VAL A 70 6.62 2.77 2.59
CA VAL A 70 5.80 3.09 3.79
C VAL A 70 4.29 2.93 3.57
N SER A 71 3.86 2.63 2.36
CA SER A 71 2.46 2.33 2.03
C SER A 71 2.35 1.62 0.69
N SER A 72 1.22 0.94 0.44
CA SER A 72 0.93 0.31 -0.85
C SER A 72 0.86 1.32 -2.00
N ASN A 73 0.38 2.54 -1.76
CA ASN A 73 0.38 3.61 -2.76
C ASN A 73 1.79 4.09 -3.06
N ALA A 74 2.62 4.29 -2.03
CA ALA A 74 4.03 4.65 -2.22
C ALA A 74 4.79 3.56 -2.98
N ALA A 75 4.50 2.29 -2.71
CA ALA A 75 5.08 1.16 -3.45
C ALA A 75 4.65 1.16 -4.91
N ALA A 76 3.35 1.30 -5.20
CA ALA A 76 2.83 1.27 -6.56
C ALA A 76 3.39 2.44 -7.41
N LEU A 77 3.26 3.68 -6.93
CA LEU A 77 3.75 4.87 -7.63
C LEU A 77 5.28 4.92 -7.68
N GLY A 78 5.94 4.45 -6.62
CA GLY A 78 7.40 4.38 -6.58
C GLY A 78 7.97 3.38 -7.59
N LEU A 79 7.37 2.18 -7.70
CA LEU A 79 7.77 1.18 -8.70
C LEU A 79 7.50 1.66 -10.13
N GLU A 80 6.35 2.29 -10.38
CA GLU A 80 6.06 2.90 -11.67
C GLU A 80 7.13 3.93 -12.05
N ALA A 81 7.50 4.80 -11.11
CA ALA A 81 8.55 5.78 -11.32
C ALA A 81 9.92 5.12 -11.57
N ILE A 82 10.27 4.08 -10.81
CA ILE A 82 11.53 3.35 -10.98
C ILE A 82 11.57 2.73 -12.39
N PHE A 83 10.56 1.97 -12.80
CA PHE A 83 10.55 1.29 -14.10
C PHE A 83 10.46 2.24 -15.31
N ASN A 84 10.06 3.49 -15.12
CA ASN A 84 10.14 4.51 -16.17
C ASN A 84 11.59 4.93 -16.48
N TYR A 85 12.53 4.75 -15.54
CA TYR A 85 13.95 5.13 -15.71
C TYR A 85 14.90 3.93 -15.71
N TRP A 86 14.51 2.83 -15.09
CA TRP A 86 15.32 1.62 -14.94
C TRP A 86 14.68 0.46 -15.69
N PRO A 87 15.29 -0.04 -16.80
CA PRO A 87 14.78 -1.21 -17.54
C PRO A 87 14.71 -2.48 -16.68
N GLN A 88 15.60 -2.57 -15.68
CA GLN A 88 15.63 -3.62 -14.68
C GLN A 88 15.81 -3.00 -13.30
N TYR A 89 15.21 -3.62 -12.29
CA TYR A 89 15.39 -3.18 -10.92
C TYR A 89 16.86 -3.33 -10.49
N PRO A 90 17.48 -2.34 -9.79
CA PRO A 90 18.87 -2.40 -9.40
C PRO A 90 19.21 -3.64 -8.56
N VAL A 91 20.29 -4.32 -8.95
CA VAL A 91 20.77 -5.51 -8.26
C VAL A 91 21.42 -5.10 -6.93
N GLY A 92 21.13 -5.86 -5.85
CA GLY A 92 21.69 -5.60 -4.52
C GLY A 92 20.90 -4.62 -3.68
N LEU A 93 19.89 -3.94 -4.25
CA LEU A 93 19.01 -3.06 -3.50
C LEU A 93 18.00 -3.87 -2.68
N GLN A 94 18.08 -3.76 -1.37
CA GLN A 94 17.17 -4.46 -0.45
C GLN A 94 15.89 -3.67 -0.26
N ASN A 95 14.74 -4.35 -0.27
CA ASN A 95 13.44 -3.72 -0.15
C ASN A 95 12.79 -4.04 1.19
N PHE A 96 12.29 -3.02 1.84
CA PHE A 96 11.56 -3.10 3.08
C PHE A 96 10.16 -2.50 2.92
N ALA A 97 9.16 -3.16 3.46
CA ALA A 97 7.78 -2.68 3.46
C ALA A 97 7.26 -2.54 4.89
N VAL A 98 6.41 -1.54 5.13
CA VAL A 98 5.80 -1.32 6.44
C VAL A 98 4.89 -2.47 6.89
N GLY A 99 4.40 -3.26 5.96
CA GLY A 99 3.52 -4.40 6.25
C GLY A 99 3.13 -5.20 5.02
N PRO A 100 2.34 -6.28 5.21
CA PRO A 100 2.04 -7.27 4.17
C PRO A 100 1.32 -6.69 2.94
N GLY A 101 0.42 -5.71 3.11
CA GLY A 101 -0.27 -5.07 1.99
C GLY A 101 0.68 -4.29 1.08
N THR A 102 1.69 -3.64 1.64
CA THR A 102 2.75 -2.95 0.88
C THR A 102 3.70 -3.96 0.24
N ALA A 103 4.07 -5.01 0.98
CA ALA A 103 4.93 -6.08 0.49
C ALA A 103 4.31 -6.80 -0.72
N ALA A 104 3.00 -7.05 -0.69
CA ALA A 104 2.29 -7.69 -1.80
C ALA A 104 2.39 -6.91 -3.12
N VAL A 105 2.50 -5.58 -3.07
CA VAL A 105 2.71 -4.76 -4.28
C VAL A 105 4.08 -5.03 -4.88
N LEU A 106 5.14 -5.08 -4.07
CA LEU A 106 6.50 -5.37 -4.54
C LEU A 106 6.63 -6.80 -5.07
N GLN A 107 6.06 -7.77 -4.35
CA GLN A 107 6.07 -9.19 -4.72
C GLN A 107 5.40 -9.45 -6.07
N LYS A 108 4.34 -8.72 -6.43
CA LYS A 108 3.70 -8.79 -7.75
C LYS A 108 4.66 -8.42 -8.90
N HIS A 109 5.68 -7.62 -8.61
CA HIS A 109 6.74 -7.26 -9.55
C HIS A 109 7.97 -8.18 -9.47
N GLY A 110 7.87 -9.29 -8.72
CA GLY A 110 8.95 -10.27 -8.56
C GLY A 110 10.08 -9.80 -7.64
N LEU A 111 9.86 -8.77 -6.82
CA LEU A 111 10.87 -8.27 -5.90
C LEU A 111 10.81 -9.01 -4.56
N GLU A 112 11.98 -9.35 -4.03
CA GLU A 112 12.11 -9.79 -2.66
C GLU A 112 11.91 -8.60 -1.72
N VAL A 113 11.22 -8.81 -0.59
CA VAL A 113 10.88 -7.75 0.35
C VAL A 113 10.80 -8.28 1.78
N SER A 114 11.43 -7.56 2.69
CA SER A 114 11.34 -7.80 4.13
C SER A 114 10.28 -6.90 4.75
N TYR A 115 9.45 -7.44 5.64
CA TYR A 115 8.43 -6.66 6.35
C TYR A 115 8.12 -7.27 7.71
N PRO A 116 7.72 -6.46 8.71
CA PRO A 116 7.36 -6.96 10.03
C PRO A 116 6.00 -7.67 9.98
N VAL A 117 5.91 -8.83 10.64
CA VAL A 117 4.69 -9.67 10.64
C VAL A 117 3.74 -9.26 11.77
N GLU A 118 4.27 -8.91 12.94
CA GLU A 118 3.48 -8.69 14.15
C GLU A 118 2.99 -7.25 14.32
N ARG A 119 3.78 -6.26 13.92
CA ARG A 119 3.47 -4.82 14.05
C ARG A 119 3.82 -4.08 12.78
N MET A 120 2.86 -3.42 12.18
CA MET A 120 3.05 -2.56 11.01
C MET A 120 3.43 -1.14 11.47
N SER A 121 4.68 -0.93 11.83
CA SER A 121 5.19 0.37 12.26
C SER A 121 6.64 0.60 11.79
N SER A 122 7.05 1.85 11.79
CA SER A 122 8.43 2.23 11.44
C SER A 122 9.45 1.63 12.42
N GLU A 123 9.11 1.55 13.69
CA GLU A 123 9.96 0.94 14.72
C GLU A 123 10.16 -0.56 14.48
N ALA A 124 9.09 -1.25 14.06
CA ALA A 124 9.18 -2.67 13.72
C ALA A 124 10.01 -2.91 12.46
N MET A 125 10.00 -1.98 11.49
CA MET A 125 10.88 -2.04 10.31
C MET A 125 12.35 -1.89 10.70
N LEU A 126 12.68 -1.00 11.64
CA LEU A 126 14.05 -0.80 12.13
C LEU A 126 14.60 -2.01 12.88
N ALA A 127 13.75 -2.90 13.35
CA ALA A 127 14.14 -4.14 14.03
C ALA A 127 14.38 -5.32 13.07
N LEU A 128 14.10 -5.16 11.78
CA LEU A 128 14.35 -6.21 10.79
C LEU A 128 15.87 -6.32 10.52
N PRO A 129 16.37 -7.53 10.31
CA PRO A 129 17.76 -7.74 9.88
C PRO A 129 17.94 -7.18 8.46
N ALA A 130 18.99 -6.41 8.27
CA ALA A 130 19.42 -5.88 6.96
C ALA A 130 20.32 -6.89 6.26
#